data_e145113af8073335ec983962190ec549
#
_entry.id   e145113af8073335ec983962190ec549
#
_cell.length_a   1.000
_cell.length_b   1.000
_cell.length_c   1.000
_cell.angle_alpha   90.00
_cell.angle_beta   90.00
_cell.angle_gamma   90.00
#
_symmetry.space_group_name_H-M   'P 1'
#
loop_
_entity.id
_entity.type
_entity.pdbx_description
1 polymer ?
#
loop_
_entity_poly.entity_id
_entity_poly.type
_entity_poly.pdbx_seq_one_letter_code
_entity_poly.pdbx_strand_id
1 'polypeptide(L)'
;MKFAIFGNSYQTKKSENIAMLFATLNRRGDTIAIDRPFYEFLAKNNLQLLKNVEIIDSNDFLADFVISYGGDGTLLRTASRVGDKGIPILGINGGRLGFLTYVSHTDIEASIESLHNGSYTIEERSIIEVTTSTGELHSYPYALNEIAVMKHDSSSMMTLITTLNGSDSIIYQADGLIVATPSGSTGYSLSVGGPIIAPDAGVMVLTPIASHSLGARPIVVNDDTEVTIKVNSRSHNFLIAIDGRNESCPEDYVLTIKKAPYKQRLIRCNGCSFIKNLHEKMMWGADTRE
;
A
#
# COMPACT_ATOMS: atom_id res chain seq x y z
N MET A 1 17.67 -7.47 -18.39
CA MET A 1 17.08 -6.45 -17.51
C MET A 1 17.55 -6.65 -16.08
N LYS A 2 17.47 -5.62 -15.22
CA LYS A 2 17.77 -5.75 -13.79
C LYS A 2 16.46 -5.72 -12.99
N PHE A 3 16.21 -6.76 -12.21
CA PHE A 3 15.03 -6.88 -11.33
C PHE A 3 15.41 -6.77 -9.87
N ALA A 4 14.74 -5.89 -9.12
CA ALA A 4 14.83 -5.86 -7.67
C ALA A 4 13.63 -6.63 -7.07
N ILE A 5 13.90 -7.63 -6.22
CA ILE A 5 12.89 -8.54 -5.71
C ILE A 5 12.71 -8.36 -4.20
N PHE A 6 11.49 -8.03 -3.81
CA PHE A 6 11.03 -7.94 -2.44
C PHE A 6 9.99 -9.03 -2.18
N GLY A 7 10.07 -9.70 -1.06
CA GLY A 7 9.15 -10.81 -0.77
C GLY A 7 8.65 -10.86 0.67
N ASN A 8 7.67 -11.73 0.89
CA ASN A 8 7.13 -11.99 2.22
C ASN A 8 7.93 -13.10 2.91
N SER A 9 8.43 -12.83 4.11
CA SER A 9 9.24 -13.73 4.92
C SER A 9 8.44 -14.70 5.81
N TYR A 10 7.11 -14.75 5.71
CA TYR A 10 6.26 -15.55 6.61
C TYR A 10 5.62 -16.80 5.99
N GLN A 11 5.78 -17.05 4.68
CA GLN A 11 5.06 -18.14 3.99
C GLN A 11 6.00 -19.19 3.41
N THR A 12 6.31 -20.24 4.18
CA THR A 12 7.17 -21.37 3.78
C THR A 12 6.55 -22.31 2.74
N LYS A 13 5.22 -22.37 2.63
CA LYS A 13 4.50 -23.35 1.78
C LYS A 13 4.54 -23.09 0.26
N LYS A 14 5.29 -22.07 -0.22
CA LYS A 14 5.25 -21.61 -1.61
C LYS A 14 6.62 -21.60 -2.29
N SER A 15 7.49 -22.50 -1.87
CA SER A 15 8.87 -22.62 -2.40
C SER A 15 8.93 -22.86 -3.91
N GLU A 16 7.99 -23.65 -4.45
CA GLU A 16 7.98 -24.00 -5.89
C GLU A 16 7.73 -22.79 -6.79
N ASN A 17 6.80 -21.90 -6.41
CA ASN A 17 6.49 -20.70 -7.20
C ASN A 17 7.63 -19.67 -7.18
N ILE A 18 8.32 -19.57 -6.03
CA ILE A 18 9.52 -18.73 -5.92
C ILE A 18 10.64 -19.29 -6.79
N ALA A 19 10.85 -20.62 -6.76
CA ALA A 19 11.83 -21.27 -7.60
C ALA A 19 11.53 -21.06 -9.10
N MET A 20 10.25 -21.10 -9.50
CA MET A 20 9.81 -20.80 -10.87
C MET A 20 10.16 -19.36 -11.27
N LEU A 21 9.91 -18.39 -10.41
CA LEU A 21 10.27 -16.98 -10.66
C LEU A 21 11.76 -16.84 -10.94
N PHE A 22 12.60 -17.37 -10.05
CA PHE A 22 14.05 -17.31 -10.22
C PHE A 22 14.54 -18.08 -11.44
N ALA A 23 14.00 -19.25 -11.71
CA ALA A 23 14.35 -20.05 -12.89
C ALA A 23 14.00 -19.30 -14.19
N THR A 24 12.86 -18.61 -14.23
CA THR A 24 12.43 -17.82 -15.38
C THR A 24 13.37 -16.63 -15.64
N LEU A 25 13.71 -15.87 -14.61
CA LEU A 25 14.64 -14.74 -14.73
C LEU A 25 16.04 -15.19 -15.17
N ASN A 26 16.56 -16.29 -14.57
CA ASN A 26 17.85 -16.85 -14.93
C ASN A 26 17.94 -17.32 -16.38
N ARG A 27 16.93 -18.06 -16.84
CA ARG A 27 16.87 -18.57 -18.21
C ARG A 27 16.99 -17.45 -19.24
N ARG A 28 16.55 -16.24 -18.87
CA ARG A 28 16.63 -15.03 -19.70
C ARG A 28 17.95 -14.25 -19.54
N GLY A 29 18.78 -14.60 -18.58
CA GLY A 29 20.02 -13.90 -18.28
C GLY A 29 19.81 -12.56 -17.59
N ASP A 30 18.70 -12.40 -16.86
CA ASP A 30 18.41 -11.19 -16.12
C ASP A 30 19.30 -11.05 -14.89
N THR A 31 19.61 -9.80 -14.53
CA THR A 31 20.33 -9.48 -13.28
C THR A 31 19.32 -9.37 -12.15
N ILE A 32 19.64 -9.95 -11.00
CA ILE A 32 18.73 -10.02 -9.86
C ILE A 32 19.35 -9.35 -8.64
N ALA A 33 18.63 -8.40 -8.06
CA ALA A 33 18.89 -7.84 -6.75
C ALA A 33 17.76 -8.27 -5.78
N ILE A 34 18.09 -8.69 -4.56
CA ILE A 34 17.10 -9.22 -3.60
C ILE A 34 17.18 -8.44 -2.29
N ASP A 35 16.03 -8.03 -1.76
CA ASP A 35 15.92 -7.44 -0.45
C ASP A 35 16.47 -8.37 0.64
N ARG A 36 17.37 -7.86 1.51
CA ARG A 36 18.08 -8.69 2.51
C ARG A 36 17.13 -9.55 3.36
N PRO A 37 16.05 -9.06 3.97
CA PRO A 37 15.13 -9.89 4.74
C PRO A 37 14.54 -11.05 3.93
N PHE A 38 14.24 -10.81 2.64
CA PHE A 38 13.72 -11.85 1.77
C PHE A 38 14.81 -12.86 1.38
N TYR A 39 16.03 -12.41 1.10
CA TYR A 39 17.18 -13.28 0.85
C TYR A 39 17.45 -14.21 2.03
N GLU A 40 17.51 -13.69 3.26
CA GLU A 40 17.74 -14.48 4.47
C GLU A 40 16.64 -15.52 4.69
N PHE A 41 15.38 -15.15 4.43
CA PHE A 41 14.27 -16.09 4.47
C PHE A 41 14.43 -17.23 3.44
N LEU A 42 14.83 -16.94 2.22
CA LEU A 42 15.06 -17.94 1.16
C LEU A 42 16.21 -18.88 1.54
N ALA A 43 17.31 -18.33 2.02
CA ALA A 43 18.49 -19.10 2.46
C ALA A 43 18.15 -20.05 3.62
N LYS A 44 17.43 -19.57 4.63
CA LYS A 44 16.98 -20.36 5.79
C LYS A 44 16.07 -21.53 5.40
N ASN A 45 15.32 -21.40 4.31
CA ASN A 45 14.42 -22.44 3.83
C ASN A 45 15.03 -23.34 2.73
N ASN A 46 16.35 -23.34 2.59
CA ASN A 46 17.09 -24.16 1.60
C ASN A 46 16.60 -23.98 0.15
N LEU A 47 16.00 -22.85 -0.17
CA LEU A 47 15.69 -22.51 -1.54
C LEU A 47 17.02 -22.18 -2.22
N GLN A 48 17.41 -23.00 -3.21
CA GLN A 48 18.66 -22.79 -3.96
C GLN A 48 18.62 -21.40 -4.61
N LEU A 49 19.28 -20.49 -3.95
CA LEU A 49 19.47 -19.14 -4.46
C LEU A 49 20.49 -19.18 -5.60
N LEU A 50 20.25 -18.32 -6.53
CA LEU A 50 21.11 -18.10 -7.68
C LEU A 50 22.53 -17.78 -7.24
N LYS A 51 23.50 -18.27 -8.00
CA LYS A 51 24.85 -17.75 -7.92
C LYS A 51 24.83 -16.33 -8.50
N ASN A 52 25.39 -15.37 -7.77
CA ASN A 52 25.57 -13.97 -8.18
C ASN A 52 24.30 -13.09 -8.12
N VAL A 53 23.58 -13.10 -6.98
CA VAL A 53 22.56 -12.08 -6.70
C VAL A 53 23.18 -10.91 -5.95
N GLU A 54 22.73 -9.70 -6.27
CA GLU A 54 23.00 -8.49 -5.50
C GLU A 54 22.07 -8.43 -4.28
N ILE A 55 22.57 -8.02 -3.13
CA ILE A 55 21.75 -7.84 -1.93
C ILE A 55 21.40 -6.37 -1.75
N ILE A 56 20.12 -6.09 -1.58
CA ILE A 56 19.59 -4.74 -1.30
C ILE A 56 19.52 -4.54 0.21
N ASP A 57 20.42 -3.70 0.74
CA ASP A 57 20.51 -3.38 2.17
C ASP A 57 19.81 -2.08 2.55
N SER A 58 19.70 -1.16 1.60
CA SER A 58 19.14 0.18 1.81
C SER A 58 18.07 0.51 0.77
N ASN A 59 17.51 1.72 0.87
CA ASN A 59 16.61 2.22 -0.15
C ASN A 59 17.35 2.78 -1.38
N ASP A 60 18.67 2.83 -1.34
CA ASP A 60 19.50 3.26 -2.47
C ASP A 60 19.82 2.04 -3.36
N PHE A 61 18.92 1.74 -4.29
CA PHE A 61 19.09 0.69 -5.28
C PHE A 61 18.55 1.13 -6.65
N LEU A 62 19.07 0.53 -7.70
CA LEU A 62 18.66 0.75 -9.09
C LEU A 62 18.21 -0.56 -9.71
N ALA A 63 17.09 -0.51 -10.44
CA ALA A 63 16.55 -1.62 -11.21
C ALA A 63 15.69 -1.09 -12.37
N ASP A 64 15.50 -1.91 -13.41
CA ASP A 64 14.54 -1.60 -14.47
C ASP A 64 13.11 -1.84 -13.99
N PHE A 65 12.92 -2.89 -13.17
CA PHE A 65 11.63 -3.28 -12.59
C PHE A 65 11.82 -3.78 -11.16
N VAL A 66 10.76 -3.60 -10.37
CA VAL A 66 10.65 -4.18 -9.04
C VAL A 66 9.59 -5.29 -9.05
N ILE A 67 9.90 -6.44 -8.47
CA ILE A 67 8.94 -7.52 -8.23
C ILE A 67 8.62 -7.56 -6.75
N SER A 68 7.34 -7.40 -6.42
CA SER A 68 6.80 -7.61 -5.08
C SER A 68 6.13 -8.99 -5.02
N TYR A 69 6.78 -9.96 -4.39
CA TYR A 69 6.29 -11.33 -4.26
C TYR A 69 5.57 -11.52 -2.90
N GLY A 70 4.25 -11.50 -2.91
CA GLY A 70 3.44 -11.63 -1.69
C GLY A 70 2.02 -11.11 -1.88
N GLY A 71 1.37 -10.68 -0.82
CA GLY A 71 0.06 -10.00 -0.87
C GLY A 71 0.22 -8.48 -0.88
N ASP A 72 -0.94 -7.78 -0.78
CA ASP A 72 -1.00 -6.31 -0.81
C ASP A 72 -0.09 -5.66 0.25
N GLY A 73 -0.02 -6.19 1.48
CA GLY A 73 0.88 -5.68 2.51
C GLY A 73 2.38 -5.80 2.15
N THR A 74 2.77 -6.79 1.33
CA THR A 74 4.14 -6.87 0.80
C THR A 74 4.36 -5.80 -0.25
N LEU A 75 3.37 -5.55 -1.09
CA LEU A 75 3.43 -4.50 -2.11
C LEU A 75 3.52 -3.11 -1.47
N LEU A 76 2.76 -2.82 -0.41
CA LEU A 76 2.86 -1.57 0.33
C LEU A 76 4.27 -1.33 0.90
N ARG A 77 4.88 -2.36 1.51
CA ARG A 77 6.27 -2.29 1.97
C ARG A 77 7.25 -2.09 0.80
N THR A 78 7.03 -2.78 -0.31
CA THR A 78 7.84 -2.63 -1.52
C THR A 78 7.74 -1.20 -2.06
N ALA A 79 6.53 -0.65 -2.14
CA ALA A 79 6.29 0.72 -2.58
C ALA A 79 7.03 1.76 -1.72
N SER A 80 7.04 1.58 -0.39
CA SER A 80 7.80 2.47 0.51
C SER A 80 9.33 2.37 0.32
N ARG A 81 9.84 1.21 -0.12
CA ARG A 81 11.27 1.02 -0.45
C ARG A 81 11.64 1.62 -1.82
N VAL A 82 10.72 1.54 -2.78
CA VAL A 82 10.86 2.19 -4.08
C VAL A 82 10.81 3.70 -3.94
N GLY A 83 9.86 4.22 -3.17
CA GLY A 83 9.73 5.67 -2.96
C GLY A 83 9.49 6.40 -4.29
N ASP A 84 10.18 7.52 -4.45
CA ASP A 84 10.08 8.45 -5.59
C ASP A 84 10.95 8.06 -6.81
N LYS A 85 11.62 6.89 -6.79
CA LYS A 85 12.53 6.44 -7.87
C LYS A 85 11.81 6.21 -9.21
N GLY A 86 10.47 6.15 -9.22
CA GLY A 86 9.69 5.93 -10.43
C GLY A 86 9.86 4.55 -11.06
N ILE A 87 10.48 3.58 -10.35
CA ILE A 87 10.66 2.21 -10.83
C ILE A 87 9.32 1.48 -10.80
N PRO A 88 8.85 0.90 -11.92
CA PRO A 88 7.60 0.18 -11.96
C PRO A 88 7.61 -1.10 -11.12
N ILE A 89 6.53 -1.37 -10.38
CA ILE A 89 6.37 -2.52 -9.51
C ILE A 89 5.41 -3.54 -10.12
N LEU A 90 5.85 -4.77 -10.30
CA LEU A 90 5.01 -5.92 -10.61
C LEU A 90 4.62 -6.64 -9.30
N GLY A 91 3.35 -6.61 -8.95
CA GLY A 91 2.82 -7.35 -7.80
C GLY A 91 2.43 -8.77 -8.17
N ILE A 92 3.18 -9.76 -7.68
CA ILE A 92 2.89 -11.19 -7.86
C ILE A 92 2.31 -11.74 -6.56
N ASN A 93 1.10 -12.28 -6.63
CA ASN A 93 0.44 -12.87 -5.49
C ASN A 93 0.89 -14.31 -5.25
N GLY A 94 1.44 -14.56 -4.09
CA GLY A 94 1.82 -15.90 -3.68
C GLY A 94 0.64 -16.74 -3.13
N GLY A 95 -0.61 -16.25 -3.11
CA GLY A 95 -1.75 -16.97 -2.52
C GLY A 95 -3.11 -16.44 -2.94
N ARG A 96 -3.82 -15.77 -2.02
CA ARG A 96 -5.10 -15.15 -2.35
C ARG A 96 -4.85 -13.83 -3.08
N LEU A 97 -5.45 -13.65 -4.25
CA LEU A 97 -5.34 -12.45 -5.08
C LEU A 97 -5.57 -11.16 -4.25
N GLY A 98 -4.72 -10.14 -4.40
CA GLY A 98 -4.81 -8.83 -3.78
C GLY A 98 -5.57 -7.82 -4.63
N PHE A 99 -5.92 -6.67 -4.06
CA PHE A 99 -6.41 -5.54 -4.86
C PHE A 99 -5.28 -4.79 -5.55
N LEU A 100 -4.05 -4.90 -5.01
CA LEU A 100 -2.84 -4.30 -5.57
C LEU A 100 -1.97 -5.31 -6.33
N THR A 101 -2.10 -6.61 -6.01
CA THR A 101 -1.31 -7.70 -6.61
C THR A 101 -2.16 -8.46 -7.64
N TYR A 102 -2.02 -8.08 -8.92
CA TYR A 102 -2.85 -8.59 -10.02
C TYR A 102 -2.40 -9.94 -10.58
N VAL A 103 -1.11 -10.28 -10.46
CA VAL A 103 -0.55 -11.47 -11.07
C VAL A 103 -0.67 -12.66 -10.15
N SER A 104 -1.29 -13.74 -10.63
CA SER A 104 -1.30 -15.03 -9.93
C SER A 104 0.08 -15.70 -10.04
N HIS A 105 0.39 -16.56 -9.07
CA HIS A 105 1.60 -17.39 -9.15
C HIS A 105 1.62 -18.34 -10.38
N THR A 106 0.47 -18.66 -10.96
CA THR A 106 0.36 -19.43 -12.20
C THR A 106 0.83 -18.67 -13.43
N ASP A 107 0.84 -17.34 -13.38
CA ASP A 107 1.07 -16.46 -14.51
C ASP A 107 2.45 -15.78 -14.47
N ILE A 108 3.34 -16.24 -13.58
CA ILE A 108 4.68 -15.67 -13.39
C ILE A 108 5.46 -15.60 -14.71
N GLU A 109 5.55 -16.73 -15.44
CA GLU A 109 6.34 -16.83 -16.66
C GLU A 109 5.80 -15.88 -17.74
N ALA A 110 4.48 -15.90 -17.97
CA ALA A 110 3.81 -15.02 -18.93
C ALA A 110 3.97 -13.53 -18.56
N SER A 111 3.94 -13.21 -17.26
CA SER A 111 4.12 -11.83 -16.79
C SER A 111 5.54 -11.32 -17.00
N ILE A 112 6.56 -12.14 -16.70
CA ILE A 112 7.97 -11.78 -16.98
C ILE A 112 8.18 -11.63 -18.48
N GLU A 113 7.56 -12.50 -19.30
CA GLU A 113 7.63 -12.38 -20.75
C GLU A 113 7.00 -11.07 -21.24
N SER A 114 5.87 -10.67 -20.69
CA SER A 114 5.21 -9.41 -21.01
C SER A 114 6.12 -8.20 -20.72
N LEU A 115 6.91 -8.23 -19.64
CA LEU A 115 7.89 -7.18 -19.35
C LEU A 115 8.97 -7.09 -20.41
N HIS A 116 9.50 -8.22 -20.86
CA HIS A 116 10.54 -8.27 -21.90
C HIS A 116 10.03 -7.80 -23.26
N ASN A 117 8.77 -8.11 -23.58
CA ASN A 117 8.13 -7.78 -24.86
C ASN A 117 7.47 -6.40 -24.87
N GLY A 118 7.45 -5.69 -23.74
CA GLY A 118 6.73 -4.41 -23.62
C GLY A 118 5.20 -4.53 -23.65
N SER A 119 4.64 -5.74 -23.43
CA SER A 119 3.19 -6.00 -23.50
C SER A 119 2.52 -5.84 -22.12
N TYR A 120 2.69 -4.67 -21.50
CA TYR A 120 2.12 -4.30 -20.21
C TYR A 120 1.68 -2.84 -20.23
N THR A 121 0.90 -2.44 -19.23
CA THR A 121 0.56 -1.04 -18.99
C THR A 121 1.05 -0.62 -17.61
N ILE A 122 1.38 0.67 -17.48
CA ILE A 122 1.72 1.27 -16.18
C ILE A 122 0.51 2.03 -15.67
N GLU A 123 0.08 1.68 -14.46
CA GLU A 123 -0.90 2.44 -13.70
C GLU A 123 -0.18 3.35 -12.71
N GLU A 124 -0.43 4.64 -12.81
CA GLU A 124 0.07 5.62 -11.85
C GLU A 124 -0.90 5.75 -10.69
N ARG A 125 -0.46 5.42 -9.49
CA ARG A 125 -1.25 5.48 -8.25
C ARG A 125 -0.88 6.69 -7.44
N SER A 126 -1.89 7.42 -6.97
CA SER A 126 -1.70 8.54 -6.07
C SER A 126 -1.07 8.09 -4.75
N ILE A 127 -0.18 8.92 -4.24
CA ILE A 127 0.46 8.78 -2.92
C ILE A 127 0.04 10.00 -2.10
N ILE A 128 -0.19 9.80 -0.82
CA ILE A 128 -0.39 10.89 0.15
C ILE A 128 0.80 10.98 1.08
N GLU A 129 1.13 12.20 1.49
CA GLU A 129 2.20 12.53 2.41
C GLU A 129 1.62 13.07 3.70
N VAL A 130 2.20 12.74 4.84
CA VAL A 130 1.90 13.37 6.12
C VAL A 130 3.10 14.09 6.68
N THR A 131 2.88 15.29 7.14
CA THR A 131 3.87 16.11 7.88
C THR A 131 3.28 16.56 9.21
N THR A 132 4.13 17.00 10.13
CA THR A 132 3.74 17.59 11.41
C THR A 132 4.24 19.02 11.52
N SER A 133 3.51 19.88 12.25
CA SER A 133 3.97 21.25 12.54
C SER A 133 4.97 21.30 13.70
N THR A 134 4.98 20.26 14.54
CA THR A 134 5.81 20.14 15.73
C THR A 134 6.37 18.73 15.78
N GLY A 135 7.68 18.59 16.07
CA GLY A 135 8.34 17.29 16.11
C GLY A 135 8.53 16.63 14.73
N GLU A 136 9.03 15.42 14.74
CA GLU A 136 9.31 14.62 13.55
C GLU A 136 8.63 13.27 13.65
N LEU A 137 8.10 12.78 12.53
CA LEU A 137 7.66 11.38 12.40
C LEU A 137 8.88 10.52 12.10
N HIS A 138 9.03 9.42 12.82
CA HIS A 138 10.11 8.46 12.57
C HIS A 138 9.78 7.50 11.42
N SER A 139 8.48 7.30 11.18
CA SER A 139 7.99 6.46 10.08
C SER A 139 8.14 7.18 8.74
N TYR A 140 8.37 6.40 7.67
CA TYR A 140 8.32 6.91 6.30
C TYR A 140 6.97 7.60 6.02
N PRO A 141 6.95 8.90 5.65
CA PRO A 141 5.75 9.73 5.74
C PRO A 141 4.76 9.56 4.58
N TYR A 142 5.03 8.65 3.65
CA TYR A 142 4.20 8.46 2.45
C TYR A 142 3.37 7.18 2.54
N ALA A 143 2.13 7.27 2.05
CA ALA A 143 1.20 6.14 1.98
C ALA A 143 0.64 5.97 0.57
N LEU A 144 0.65 4.73 0.08
CA LEU A 144 -0.04 4.31 -1.13
C LEU A 144 -1.53 4.07 -0.86
N ASN A 145 -1.86 3.51 0.32
CA ASN A 145 -3.23 3.26 0.71
C ASN A 145 -3.79 4.38 1.59
N GLU A 146 -3.36 4.45 2.84
CA GLU A 146 -4.00 5.36 3.80
C GLU A 146 -3.08 5.81 4.92
N ILE A 147 -3.47 6.95 5.51
CA ILE A 147 -2.98 7.45 6.79
C ILE A 147 -4.18 7.41 7.75
N ALA A 148 -4.08 6.60 8.80
CA ALA A 148 -5.09 6.48 9.83
C ALA A 148 -4.61 7.13 11.13
N VAL A 149 -5.42 8.02 11.69
CA VAL A 149 -5.23 8.64 13.00
C VAL A 149 -6.18 7.96 13.96
N MET A 150 -5.68 7.30 15.00
CA MET A 150 -6.46 6.42 15.87
C MET A 150 -6.18 6.72 17.35
N LYS A 151 -7.16 6.42 18.18
CA LYS A 151 -6.97 6.47 19.63
C LYS A 151 -5.88 5.50 20.09
N HIS A 152 -5.10 5.92 21.06
CA HIS A 152 -4.10 5.08 21.70
C HIS A 152 -4.76 4.09 22.68
N ASP A 153 -5.73 4.57 23.46
CA ASP A 153 -6.39 3.80 24.51
C ASP A 153 -7.78 3.31 24.12
N SER A 154 -8.16 2.14 24.60
CA SER A 154 -9.45 1.52 24.27
C SER A 154 -10.66 2.19 24.93
N SER A 155 -10.48 2.97 26.00
CA SER A 155 -11.56 3.40 26.91
C SER A 155 -12.19 4.75 26.60
N SER A 156 -11.64 5.56 25.72
CA SER A 156 -12.17 6.91 25.44
C SER A 156 -12.21 7.21 23.94
N MET A 157 -13.25 7.91 23.51
CA MET A 157 -13.27 8.56 22.21
C MET A 157 -12.28 9.72 22.18
N MET A 158 -11.80 10.05 21.01
CA MET A 158 -11.04 11.26 20.77
C MET A 158 -11.82 12.25 19.90
N THR A 159 -11.46 13.51 20.00
CA THR A 159 -11.96 14.56 19.13
C THR A 159 -10.90 14.88 18.09
N LEU A 160 -11.28 14.74 16.81
CA LEU A 160 -10.42 15.13 15.68
C LEU A 160 -11.01 16.38 15.03
N ILE A 161 -10.29 17.48 15.10
CA ILE A 161 -10.62 18.73 14.41
C ILE A 161 -9.91 18.69 13.07
N THR A 162 -10.68 18.45 12.02
CA THR A 162 -10.17 18.26 10.67
C THR A 162 -10.49 19.48 9.82
N THR A 163 -9.50 20.16 9.31
CA THR A 163 -9.65 21.37 8.48
C THR A 163 -9.25 21.05 7.05
N LEU A 164 -10.07 21.48 6.09
CA LEU A 164 -9.83 21.31 4.65
C LEU A 164 -9.38 22.65 4.06
N ASN A 165 -8.24 22.68 3.40
CA ASN A 165 -7.66 23.88 2.75
C ASN A 165 -7.61 25.11 3.66
N GLY A 166 -7.45 24.91 4.97
CA GLY A 166 -7.33 25.99 5.95
C GLY A 166 -8.62 26.79 6.25
N SER A 167 -9.77 26.42 5.69
CA SER A 167 -11.01 27.19 5.82
C SER A 167 -12.09 26.46 6.65
N ASP A 168 -12.59 25.35 6.17
CA ASP A 168 -13.73 24.67 6.78
C ASP A 168 -13.26 23.55 7.72
N SER A 169 -13.84 23.50 8.92
CA SER A 169 -13.49 22.49 9.92
C SER A 169 -14.64 21.52 10.17
N ILE A 170 -14.32 20.24 10.18
CA ILE A 170 -15.21 19.14 10.55
C ILE A 170 -14.72 18.58 11.88
N ILE A 171 -15.60 18.45 12.84
CA ILE A 171 -15.26 17.87 14.14
C ILE A 171 -15.80 16.44 14.19
N TYR A 172 -14.89 15.47 14.29
CA TYR A 172 -15.23 14.08 14.51
C TYR A 172 -15.03 13.71 15.98
N GLN A 173 -16.05 13.12 16.59
CA GLN A 173 -15.94 12.38 17.85
C GLN A 173 -15.97 10.88 17.48
N ALA A 174 -14.81 10.23 17.50
CA ALA A 174 -14.65 8.91 16.92
C ALA A 174 -13.46 8.15 17.55
N ASP A 175 -13.32 6.89 17.22
CA ASP A 175 -12.14 6.11 17.53
C ASP A 175 -10.95 6.44 16.61
N GLY A 176 -11.22 7.11 15.50
CA GLY A 176 -10.20 7.55 14.56
C GLY A 176 -10.76 8.15 13.28
N LEU A 177 -9.84 8.55 12.42
CA LEU A 177 -10.13 9.06 11.07
C LEU A 177 -9.09 8.48 10.10
N ILE A 178 -9.55 7.97 8.98
CA ILE A 178 -8.71 7.49 7.88
C ILE A 178 -8.76 8.50 6.75
N VAL A 179 -7.61 8.90 6.25
CA VAL A 179 -7.45 9.61 4.97
C VAL A 179 -6.84 8.63 3.99
N ALA A 180 -7.61 8.22 2.98
CA ALA A 180 -7.21 7.20 2.04
C ALA A 180 -7.15 7.71 0.61
N THR A 181 -6.21 7.18 -0.16
CA THR A 181 -6.14 7.30 -1.61
C THR A 181 -7.20 6.40 -2.27
N PRO A 182 -7.42 6.50 -3.58
CA PRO A 182 -8.26 5.53 -4.30
C PRO A 182 -7.77 4.07 -4.13
N SER A 183 -6.45 3.83 -4.08
CA SER A 183 -5.88 2.50 -3.79
C SER A 183 -6.28 2.00 -2.41
N GLY A 184 -6.23 2.88 -1.40
CA GLY A 184 -6.62 2.59 -0.02
C GLY A 184 -8.13 2.46 0.21
N SER A 185 -8.95 2.86 -0.78
CA SER A 185 -10.41 2.68 -0.68
C SER A 185 -10.84 1.22 -0.52
N THR A 186 -10.01 0.28 -0.94
CA THR A 186 -10.19 -1.18 -0.76
C THR A 186 -9.42 -1.74 0.44
N GLY A 187 -8.72 -0.88 1.21
CA GLY A 187 -7.97 -1.20 2.42
C GLY A 187 -8.78 -1.01 3.70
N TYR A 188 -8.19 -0.36 4.68
CA TYR A 188 -8.83 -0.13 5.99
C TYR A 188 -10.10 0.74 5.88
N SER A 189 -10.11 1.72 4.96
CA SER A 189 -11.28 2.55 4.68
C SER A 189 -12.53 1.72 4.35
N LEU A 190 -12.38 0.65 3.53
CA LEU A 190 -13.49 -0.25 3.21
C LEU A 190 -14.06 -0.94 4.44
N SER A 191 -13.21 -1.39 5.36
CA SER A 191 -13.61 -2.13 6.57
C SER A 191 -14.45 -1.28 7.53
N VAL A 192 -14.35 0.05 7.44
CA VAL A 192 -15.13 0.99 8.27
C VAL A 192 -16.22 1.73 7.49
N GLY A 193 -16.58 1.20 6.31
CA GLY A 193 -17.73 1.69 5.53
C GLY A 193 -17.38 2.80 4.53
N GLY A 194 -16.11 2.97 4.18
CA GLY A 194 -15.71 3.87 3.08
C GLY A 194 -16.16 3.36 1.71
N PRO A 195 -16.36 4.25 0.73
CA PRO A 195 -16.73 3.87 -0.63
C PRO A 195 -15.56 3.22 -1.38
N ILE A 196 -15.85 2.34 -2.34
CA ILE A 196 -14.88 1.85 -3.30
C ILE A 196 -14.69 2.92 -4.37
N ILE A 197 -13.44 3.28 -4.63
CA ILE A 197 -13.06 4.34 -5.57
C ILE A 197 -12.19 3.74 -6.68
N ALA A 198 -12.47 4.13 -7.94
CA ALA A 198 -11.65 3.72 -9.07
C ALA A 198 -10.19 4.20 -8.87
N PRO A 199 -9.20 3.35 -9.14
CA PRO A 199 -7.80 3.63 -8.80
C PRO A 199 -7.18 4.86 -9.47
N ASP A 200 -7.75 5.29 -10.59
CA ASP A 200 -7.34 6.44 -11.40
C ASP A 200 -8.07 7.75 -11.05
N ALA A 201 -9.00 7.70 -10.08
CA ALA A 201 -9.72 8.89 -9.63
C ALA A 201 -8.78 9.86 -8.91
N GLY A 202 -8.89 11.17 -9.23
CA GLY A 202 -8.12 12.24 -8.59
C GLY A 202 -8.78 12.70 -7.28
N VAL A 203 -8.97 11.80 -6.31
CA VAL A 203 -9.66 12.09 -5.05
C VAL A 203 -8.96 11.46 -3.85
N MET A 204 -9.32 11.94 -2.65
CA MET A 204 -9.05 11.29 -1.37
C MET A 204 -10.37 11.07 -0.63
N VAL A 205 -10.42 10.10 0.26
CA VAL A 205 -11.58 9.85 1.11
C VAL A 205 -11.22 9.95 2.58
N LEU A 206 -12.02 10.71 3.34
CA LEU A 206 -11.96 10.82 4.79
C LEU A 206 -13.04 9.91 5.37
N THR A 207 -12.64 8.85 6.07
CA THR A 207 -13.56 7.85 6.64
C THR A 207 -13.40 7.80 8.16
N PRO A 208 -14.42 8.23 8.95
CA PRO A 208 -14.35 8.13 10.41
C PRO A 208 -14.45 6.67 10.88
N ILE A 209 -13.69 6.33 11.92
CA ILE A 209 -13.70 5.01 12.56
C ILE A 209 -14.64 5.07 13.76
N ALA A 210 -15.68 4.26 13.78
CA ALA A 210 -16.63 4.14 14.89
C ALA A 210 -17.11 5.54 15.43
N SER A 211 -17.55 6.41 14.54
CA SER A 211 -18.02 7.75 14.91
C SER A 211 -19.22 7.68 15.85
N HIS A 212 -19.17 8.49 16.90
CA HIS A 212 -20.32 8.65 17.83
C HIS A 212 -21.48 9.45 17.18
N SER A 213 -21.17 10.31 16.23
CA SER A 213 -22.20 11.08 15.52
C SER A 213 -22.92 10.19 14.49
N LEU A 214 -24.24 10.07 14.64
CA LEU A 214 -25.09 9.33 13.70
C LEU A 214 -25.11 9.93 12.28
N GLY A 215 -24.79 11.21 12.14
CA GLY A 215 -24.73 11.94 10.87
C GLY A 215 -23.39 11.82 10.14
N ALA A 216 -22.34 11.39 10.80
CA ALA A 216 -21.03 11.28 10.17
C ALA A 216 -21.02 10.23 9.05
N ARG A 217 -20.50 10.62 7.91
CA ARG A 217 -20.33 9.74 6.73
C ARG A 217 -18.95 9.96 6.14
N PRO A 218 -18.40 8.99 5.41
CA PRO A 218 -17.20 9.22 4.61
C PRO A 218 -17.41 10.39 3.64
N ILE A 219 -16.37 11.22 3.50
CA ILE A 219 -16.37 12.37 2.60
C ILE A 219 -15.30 12.16 1.55
N VAL A 220 -15.67 12.31 0.28
CA VAL A 220 -14.73 12.29 -0.85
C VAL A 220 -14.39 13.72 -1.21
N VAL A 221 -13.10 14.03 -1.30
CA VAL A 221 -12.57 15.35 -1.65
C VAL A 221 -11.58 15.21 -2.81
N ASN A 222 -11.24 16.31 -3.49
CA ASN A 222 -10.20 16.29 -4.50
C ASN A 222 -8.84 15.92 -3.89
N ASP A 223 -7.97 15.30 -4.67
CA ASP A 223 -6.66 14.85 -4.18
C ASP A 223 -5.65 15.99 -3.97
N ASP A 224 -5.96 17.21 -4.44
CA ASP A 224 -5.22 18.45 -4.15
C ASP A 224 -5.64 19.12 -2.83
N THR A 225 -6.64 18.58 -2.13
CA THR A 225 -7.09 19.09 -0.83
C THR A 225 -6.01 18.86 0.23
N GLU A 226 -5.63 19.92 0.94
CA GLU A 226 -4.82 19.81 2.16
C GLU A 226 -5.72 19.52 3.36
N VAL A 227 -5.45 18.42 4.05
CA VAL A 227 -6.19 17.96 5.22
C VAL A 227 -5.35 18.16 6.46
N THR A 228 -5.71 19.11 7.32
CA THR A 228 -5.05 19.33 8.62
C THR A 228 -5.86 18.68 9.73
N ILE A 229 -5.22 17.91 10.62
CA ILE A 229 -5.87 17.21 11.73
C ILE A 229 -5.22 17.62 13.06
N LYS A 230 -6.03 18.16 13.98
CA LYS A 230 -5.66 18.34 15.39
C LYS A 230 -6.41 17.32 16.22
N VAL A 231 -5.70 16.69 17.14
CA VAL A 231 -6.26 15.66 18.02
C VAL A 231 -6.42 16.21 19.43
N ASN A 232 -7.54 15.87 20.08
CA ASN A 232 -7.71 16.04 21.51
C ASN A 232 -8.08 14.68 22.10
N SER A 233 -7.21 14.15 22.96
CA SER A 233 -7.29 12.81 23.53
C SER A 233 -7.07 12.86 25.04
N ARG A 234 -7.80 12.06 25.81
CA ARG A 234 -7.62 11.98 27.27
C ARG A 234 -6.26 11.41 27.68
N SER A 235 -5.66 10.60 26.83
CA SER A 235 -4.31 10.04 27.06
C SER A 235 -3.19 10.98 26.65
N HIS A 236 -3.50 12.18 26.13
CA HIS A 236 -2.55 13.15 25.60
C HIS A 236 -1.64 12.61 24.51
N ASN A 237 -2.04 11.51 23.88
CA ASN A 237 -1.37 10.90 22.73
C ASN A 237 -2.37 10.20 21.80
N PHE A 238 -1.93 9.91 20.58
CA PHE A 238 -2.69 9.16 19.59
C PHE A 238 -1.76 8.27 18.78
N LEU A 239 -2.32 7.35 18.02
CA LEU A 239 -1.58 6.52 17.07
C LEU A 239 -1.79 7.07 15.65
N ILE A 240 -0.69 7.17 14.90
CA ILE A 240 -0.73 7.32 13.46
C ILE A 240 -0.29 6.00 12.80
N ALA A 241 -1.03 5.55 11.80
CA ALA A 241 -0.68 4.40 10.97
C ALA A 241 -0.55 4.84 9.51
N ILE A 242 0.63 4.67 8.92
CA ILE A 242 0.93 5.03 7.53
C ILE A 242 1.16 3.72 6.76
N ASP A 243 0.18 3.29 5.96
CA ASP A 243 0.19 1.95 5.32
C ASP A 243 0.53 0.83 6.32
N GLY A 244 -0.07 0.87 7.52
CA GLY A 244 0.14 -0.11 8.58
C GLY A 244 1.44 0.03 9.40
N ARG A 245 2.26 1.05 9.15
CA ARG A 245 3.40 1.41 10.00
C ARG A 245 2.92 2.33 11.12
N ASN A 246 2.92 1.82 12.34
CA ASN A 246 2.34 2.50 13.49
C ASN A 246 3.39 3.31 14.26
N GLU A 247 2.99 4.51 14.69
CA GLU A 247 3.79 5.38 15.54
C GLU A 247 2.87 6.10 16.55
N SER A 248 3.35 6.29 17.79
CA SER A 248 2.62 7.05 18.80
C SER A 248 3.07 8.51 18.75
N CYS A 249 2.10 9.42 18.66
CA CYS A 249 2.32 10.86 18.60
C CYS A 249 1.70 11.57 19.80
N PRO A 250 2.34 12.60 20.36
CA PRO A 250 1.74 13.51 21.33
C PRO A 250 0.54 14.28 20.71
N GLU A 251 -0.45 14.63 21.52
CA GLU A 251 -1.65 15.33 21.03
C GLU A 251 -1.41 16.75 20.48
N ASP A 252 -0.29 17.36 20.84
CA ASP A 252 0.11 18.68 20.34
C ASP A 252 0.65 18.62 18.89
N TYR A 253 0.86 17.42 18.33
CA TYR A 253 1.19 17.28 16.91
C TYR A 253 -0.02 17.64 16.05
N VAL A 254 0.18 18.61 15.17
CA VAL A 254 -0.80 18.96 14.13
C VAL A 254 -0.36 18.28 12.84
N LEU A 255 -1.15 17.32 12.38
CA LEU A 255 -0.86 16.59 11.16
C LEU A 255 -1.37 17.35 9.94
N THR A 256 -0.57 17.41 8.89
CA THR A 256 -0.98 17.89 7.58
C THR A 256 -0.82 16.77 6.57
N ILE A 257 -1.92 16.36 5.93
CA ILE A 257 -1.96 15.30 4.91
C ILE A 257 -2.30 15.94 3.57
N LYS A 258 -1.49 15.65 2.56
CA LYS A 258 -1.67 16.15 1.19
C LYS A 258 -1.19 15.15 0.17
N LYS A 259 -1.46 15.39 -1.09
CA LYS A 259 -0.92 14.64 -2.22
C LYS A 259 0.61 14.73 -2.24
N ALA A 260 1.27 13.61 -2.38
CA ALA A 260 2.72 13.58 -2.57
C ALA A 260 3.14 14.12 -3.95
N PRO A 261 4.38 14.64 -4.08
CA PRO A 261 4.88 15.16 -5.35
C PRO A 261 5.18 14.09 -6.41
N TYR A 262 5.04 12.81 -6.07
CA TYR A 262 5.27 11.68 -6.98
C TYR A 262 4.11 10.68 -6.93
N LYS A 263 4.08 9.80 -7.91
CA LYS A 263 3.12 8.69 -8.01
C LYS A 263 3.85 7.36 -7.96
N GLN A 264 3.19 6.33 -7.44
CA GLN A 264 3.70 4.97 -7.54
C GLN A 264 3.27 4.34 -8.87
N ARG A 265 4.23 3.72 -9.55
CA ARG A 265 4.00 3.05 -10.84
C ARG A 265 3.79 1.56 -10.63
N LEU A 266 2.57 1.07 -10.90
CA LEU A 266 2.25 -0.36 -10.83
C LEU A 266 2.10 -0.93 -12.23
N ILE A 267 2.62 -2.15 -12.42
CA ILE A 267 2.50 -2.86 -13.69
C ILE A 267 1.20 -3.65 -13.71
N ARG A 268 0.44 -3.46 -14.78
CA ARG A 268 -0.74 -4.25 -15.09
C ARG A 268 -0.49 -5.06 -16.36
N CYS A 269 -0.52 -6.39 -16.22
CA CYS A 269 -0.47 -7.32 -17.34
C CYS A 269 -1.82 -7.38 -18.06
N ASN A 270 -1.80 -7.81 -19.33
CA ASN A 270 -3.00 -7.94 -20.15
C ASN A 270 -4.04 -8.87 -19.49
N GLY A 271 -5.32 -8.52 -19.59
CA GLY A 271 -6.43 -9.30 -19.03
C GLY A 271 -6.77 -8.99 -17.57
N CYS A 272 -5.97 -8.18 -16.87
CA CYS A 272 -6.27 -7.70 -15.53
C CYS A 272 -7.08 -6.39 -15.58
N SER A 273 -8.12 -6.27 -14.75
CA SER A 273 -8.87 -5.02 -14.58
C SER A 273 -9.33 -4.87 -13.14
N PHE A 274 -9.52 -3.62 -12.72
CA PHE A 274 -10.04 -3.31 -11.39
C PHE A 274 -11.42 -3.94 -11.13
N ILE A 275 -12.32 -3.87 -12.12
CA ILE A 275 -13.66 -4.45 -12.00
C ILE A 275 -13.62 -5.98 -11.88
N LYS A 276 -12.76 -6.63 -12.69
CA LYS A 276 -12.56 -8.08 -12.58
C LYS A 276 -12.09 -8.47 -11.18
N ASN A 277 -11.13 -7.73 -10.63
CA ASN A 277 -10.65 -7.94 -9.26
C ASN A 277 -11.74 -7.74 -8.21
N LEU A 278 -12.63 -6.75 -8.37
CA LEU A 278 -13.78 -6.56 -7.48
C LEU A 278 -14.70 -7.78 -7.50
N HIS A 279 -15.04 -8.28 -8.70
CA HIS A 279 -15.89 -9.49 -8.84
C HIS A 279 -15.24 -10.71 -8.17
N GLU A 280 -13.98 -10.97 -8.47
CA GLU A 280 -13.27 -12.16 -7.96
C GLU A 280 -13.03 -12.12 -6.44
N LYS A 281 -12.78 -10.92 -5.88
CA LYS A 281 -12.45 -10.78 -4.46
C LYS A 281 -13.64 -10.60 -3.56
N MET A 282 -14.61 -9.83 -3.98
CA MET A 282 -15.77 -9.48 -3.16
C MET A 282 -17.00 -10.32 -3.52
N MET A 283 -16.88 -11.24 -4.48
CA MET A 283 -18.03 -11.97 -5.02
C MET A 283 -19.15 -11.01 -5.45
N TRP A 284 -18.76 -9.82 -5.93
CA TRP A 284 -19.70 -8.77 -6.27
C TRP A 284 -20.56 -9.19 -7.45
N GLY A 285 -21.89 -9.26 -7.22
CA GLY A 285 -22.85 -9.71 -8.22
C GLY A 285 -22.94 -11.23 -8.40
N ALA A 286 -22.21 -12.03 -7.60
CA ALA A 286 -22.44 -13.46 -7.56
C ALA A 286 -23.79 -13.75 -6.90
N ASP A 287 -24.71 -14.37 -7.65
CA ASP A 287 -25.95 -14.90 -7.06
C ASP A 287 -25.61 -16.19 -6.29
N THR A 288 -25.74 -16.15 -4.96
CA THR A 288 -25.48 -17.31 -4.10
C THR A 288 -26.57 -18.39 -4.21
N ARG A 289 -27.50 -18.24 -5.16
CA ARG A 289 -28.63 -19.15 -5.37
C ARG A 289 -28.46 -20.10 -6.58
N GLU A 290 -27.26 -20.10 -7.22
CA GLU A 290 -26.87 -21.10 -8.20
C GLU A 290 -25.88 -22.10 -7.64
#